data_8c616c2a646ed08f093b959cc5e58648
#
_entry.id   8c616c2a646ed08f093b959cc5e58648
#
_cell.length_a   1.000
_cell.length_b   1.000
_cell.length_c   1.000
_cell.angle_alpha   90.00
_cell.angle_beta   90.00
_cell.angle_gamma   90.00
#
_symmetry.space_group_name_H-M   'P 1'
#
loop_
_entity.id
_entity.type
_entity.pdbx_description
1 polymer ?
#
loop_
_entity_poly.entity_id
_entity_poly.type
_entity_poly.pdbx_seq_one_letter_code
_entity_poly.pdbx_strand_id
1 'polypeptide(L)'
;MENQYESIINHLNDIIKKKDEIIKEKDSYINLLKEEISQLKSSQNIQSNNSNIKCPTPQSSINCLSKPPLHIKKDGGSLLCMLIMNDKRIAVGGKRGELVVYNSKNFNIDIIINEHNNCWIVHLFQLKNGYIVSTAYKNGINIIKLYPNNTGYEIIQKISFADKYISQTIELQNSQLVTSRENETKIYFYTLDNNLYKLDFDIDLKSNFRHMIEIKNNELAIINQSGILNIIDIEKRVIKKSINEIKFTNNDCEDFLCLFSNNILAIGGDSVITLVDINAYYKIREINIENSGQIYSILKFTDNIIITGDHIGNLKQWTFDENSQNLNKTSFFKDKAHSSIVRYCLKINNNLFATCSDDSYLKIWEI
;
A
#
# COMPACT_ATOMS: atom_id res chain seq x y z
N MET A 1 41.79 0.30 -29.93
CA MET A 1 40.31 0.24 -30.15
C MET A 1 39.82 -1.20 -30.25
N GLU A 2 40.41 -2.09 -31.03
CA GLU A 2 39.97 -3.51 -31.15
C GLU A 2 39.91 -4.24 -29.80
N ASN A 3 40.88 -4.14 -28.93
CA ASN A 3 40.90 -4.80 -27.62
C ASN A 3 39.78 -4.33 -26.65
N GLN A 4 39.28 -3.12 -26.84
CA GLN A 4 38.13 -2.64 -26.02
C GLN A 4 36.80 -3.23 -26.50
N TYR A 5 36.63 -3.40 -27.81
CA TYR A 5 35.44 -4.02 -28.36
C TYR A 5 35.35 -5.51 -27.99
N GLU A 6 36.47 -6.22 -28.02
CA GLU A 6 36.51 -7.63 -27.60
C GLU A 6 36.16 -7.82 -26.13
N SER A 7 36.63 -6.95 -25.25
CA SER A 7 36.26 -6.97 -23.83
C SER A 7 34.77 -6.73 -23.61
N ILE A 8 34.15 -5.80 -24.34
CA ILE A 8 32.73 -5.52 -24.29
C ILE A 8 31.91 -6.72 -24.79
N ILE A 9 32.33 -7.33 -25.91
CA ILE A 9 31.65 -8.50 -26.47
C ILE A 9 31.72 -9.67 -25.50
N ASN A 10 32.85 -9.92 -24.86
CA ASN A 10 32.96 -10.99 -23.85
C ASN A 10 32.06 -10.73 -22.63
N HIS A 11 32.01 -9.50 -22.16
CA HIS A 11 31.09 -9.14 -21.05
C HIS A 11 29.61 -9.29 -21.43
N LEU A 12 29.21 -8.92 -22.65
CA LEU A 12 27.85 -9.11 -23.14
C LEU A 12 27.49 -10.61 -23.26
N ASN A 13 28.42 -11.43 -23.72
CA ASN A 13 28.23 -12.88 -23.81
C ASN A 13 28.04 -13.51 -22.41
N ASP A 14 28.77 -13.05 -21.40
CA ASP A 14 28.58 -13.50 -20.01
C ASP A 14 27.20 -13.09 -19.46
N ILE A 15 26.72 -11.90 -19.79
CA ILE A 15 25.38 -11.44 -19.41
C ILE A 15 24.29 -12.29 -20.08
N ILE A 16 24.45 -12.60 -21.36
CA ILE A 16 23.53 -13.46 -22.12
C ILE A 16 23.49 -14.85 -21.47
N LYS A 17 24.63 -15.45 -21.19
CA LYS A 17 24.70 -16.77 -20.55
C LYS A 17 24.00 -16.80 -19.18
N LYS A 18 24.20 -15.78 -18.34
CA LYS A 18 23.49 -15.66 -17.05
C LYS A 18 21.96 -15.50 -17.23
N LYS A 19 21.53 -14.77 -18.26
CA LYS A 19 20.09 -14.67 -18.59
C LYS A 19 19.50 -16.00 -19.01
N ASP A 20 20.20 -16.78 -19.81
CA ASP A 20 19.74 -18.09 -20.26
C ASP A 20 19.63 -19.09 -19.08
N GLU A 21 20.52 -19.01 -18.11
CA GLU A 21 20.42 -19.81 -16.86
C GLU A 21 19.18 -19.43 -16.05
N ILE A 22 18.88 -18.14 -15.89
CA ILE A 22 17.67 -17.64 -15.20
C ILE A 22 16.40 -18.07 -15.93
N ILE A 23 16.40 -18.05 -17.25
CA ILE A 23 15.26 -18.50 -18.06
C ILE A 23 15.01 -19.98 -17.82
N LYS A 24 16.03 -20.83 -17.82
CA LYS A 24 15.92 -22.26 -17.54
C LYS A 24 15.36 -22.56 -16.14
N GLU A 25 15.81 -21.83 -15.12
CA GLU A 25 15.25 -21.93 -13.76
C GLU A 25 13.76 -21.58 -13.74
N LYS A 26 13.37 -20.49 -14.39
CA LYS A 26 11.96 -20.08 -14.47
C LYS A 26 11.10 -21.08 -15.21
N ASP A 27 11.58 -21.65 -16.30
CA ASP A 27 10.86 -22.68 -17.05
C ASP A 27 10.66 -23.95 -16.21
N SER A 28 11.67 -24.35 -15.42
CA SER A 28 11.54 -25.44 -14.48
C SER A 28 10.47 -25.17 -13.42
N TYR A 29 10.44 -23.97 -12.87
CA TYR A 29 9.43 -23.55 -11.89
C TYR A 29 8.01 -23.50 -12.49
N ILE A 30 7.87 -23.01 -13.73
CA ILE A 30 6.60 -23.01 -14.46
C ILE A 30 6.09 -24.44 -14.68
N ASN A 31 6.97 -25.38 -14.95
CA ASN A 31 6.57 -26.78 -15.14
C ASN A 31 6.10 -27.41 -13.81
N LEU A 32 6.76 -27.13 -12.69
CA LEU A 32 6.30 -27.55 -11.36
C LEU A 32 4.91 -27.00 -11.03
N LEU A 33 4.66 -25.72 -11.30
CA LEU A 33 3.35 -25.10 -11.09
C LEU A 33 2.26 -25.72 -11.97
N LYS A 34 2.58 -26.11 -13.22
CA LYS A 34 1.65 -26.81 -14.11
C LYS A 34 1.28 -28.19 -13.58
N GLU A 35 2.24 -28.91 -12.98
CA GLU A 35 2.00 -30.21 -12.34
C GLU A 35 1.12 -30.06 -11.10
N GLU A 36 1.36 -29.07 -10.25
CA GLU A 36 0.50 -28.78 -9.09
C GLU A 36 -0.94 -28.44 -9.51
N ILE A 37 -1.11 -27.59 -10.52
CA ILE A 37 -2.43 -27.26 -11.08
C ILE A 37 -3.12 -28.52 -11.63
N SER A 38 -2.40 -29.41 -12.28
CA SER A 38 -2.92 -30.68 -12.79
C SER A 38 -3.39 -31.59 -11.64
N GLN A 39 -2.62 -31.68 -10.56
CA GLN A 39 -2.98 -32.46 -9.37
C GLN A 39 -4.21 -31.86 -8.65
N LEU A 40 -4.30 -30.54 -8.54
CA LEU A 40 -5.48 -29.88 -7.95
C LEU A 40 -6.74 -30.12 -8.79
N LYS A 41 -6.64 -30.04 -10.12
CA LYS A 41 -7.76 -30.34 -11.04
C LYS A 41 -8.22 -31.80 -10.95
N SER A 42 -7.30 -32.74 -10.83
CA SER A 42 -7.64 -34.16 -10.65
C SER A 42 -8.30 -34.44 -9.31
N SER A 43 -7.88 -33.77 -8.25
CA SER A 43 -8.49 -33.84 -6.90
C SER A 43 -9.91 -33.28 -6.87
N GLN A 44 -10.21 -32.23 -7.65
CA GLN A 44 -11.55 -31.66 -7.78
C GLN A 44 -12.51 -32.57 -8.56
N ASN A 45 -12.01 -33.32 -9.56
CA ASN A 45 -12.83 -34.25 -10.32
C ASN A 45 -13.23 -35.54 -9.56
N ILE A 46 -12.57 -35.88 -8.49
CA ILE A 46 -12.93 -37.01 -7.60
C ILE A 46 -14.13 -36.68 -6.71
N GLN A 47 -14.37 -35.38 -6.40
CA GLN A 47 -15.53 -34.95 -5.59
C GLN A 47 -16.81 -34.73 -6.40
N SER A 48 -16.77 -34.75 -7.74
CA SER A 48 -17.92 -34.45 -8.59
C SER A 48 -18.78 -35.67 -8.98
N ASN A 49 -18.43 -36.87 -8.55
CA ASN A 49 -19.17 -38.11 -8.95
C ASN A 49 -20.21 -38.62 -7.93
N ASN A 50 -20.55 -37.86 -6.91
CA ASN A 50 -21.62 -38.20 -5.98
C ASN A 50 -22.44 -36.98 -5.61
N SER A 51 -23.37 -36.59 -6.46
CA SER A 51 -24.71 -36.09 -6.10
C SER A 51 -25.44 -35.48 -7.30
N ASN A 52 -26.56 -36.06 -7.68
CA ASN A 52 -27.62 -35.43 -8.46
C ASN A 52 -28.15 -34.21 -7.66
N ILE A 53 -27.61 -33.02 -7.87
CA ILE A 53 -28.20 -31.78 -7.43
C ILE A 53 -28.30 -30.83 -8.62
N LYS A 54 -29.53 -30.43 -8.93
CA LYS A 54 -29.87 -29.38 -9.90
C LYS A 54 -28.98 -28.17 -9.68
N CYS A 55 -28.34 -27.75 -10.78
CA CYS A 55 -27.59 -26.48 -10.85
C CYS A 55 -28.47 -25.31 -10.43
N PRO A 56 -28.22 -24.59 -9.35
CA PRO A 56 -28.79 -23.27 -9.15
C PRO A 56 -28.00 -22.27 -10.00
N THR A 57 -28.72 -21.38 -10.66
CA THR A 57 -28.20 -20.17 -11.28
C THR A 57 -27.18 -19.47 -10.38
N PRO A 58 -26.11 -18.82 -10.92
CA PRO A 58 -25.10 -18.18 -10.12
C PRO A 58 -25.61 -16.88 -9.48
N GLN A 59 -26.32 -17.01 -8.39
CA GLN A 59 -26.56 -15.99 -7.39
C GLN A 59 -25.99 -16.49 -6.05
N SER A 60 -24.69 -16.74 -6.02
CA SER A 60 -24.01 -16.78 -4.74
C SER A 60 -23.62 -15.37 -4.36
N SER A 61 -24.52 -14.66 -3.70
CA SER A 61 -24.17 -13.58 -2.80
C SER A 61 -23.08 -14.11 -1.86
N ILE A 62 -21.86 -13.67 -2.07
CA ILE A 62 -20.75 -13.93 -1.15
C ILE A 62 -21.09 -13.17 0.14
N ASN A 63 -21.75 -13.83 1.06
CA ASN A 63 -21.96 -13.37 2.43
C ASN A 63 -20.67 -13.61 3.23
N CYS A 64 -19.64 -12.80 2.95
CA CYS A 64 -18.29 -13.06 3.43
C CYS A 64 -17.96 -12.52 4.81
N LEU A 65 -18.83 -11.82 5.52
CA LEU A 65 -18.55 -11.37 6.90
C LEU A 65 -19.63 -11.75 7.92
N SER A 66 -20.08 -12.98 7.88
CA SER A 66 -20.84 -13.55 8.99
C SER A 66 -19.97 -13.88 10.20
N LYS A 67 -18.65 -14.02 10.00
CA LYS A 67 -17.69 -14.32 11.07
C LYS A 67 -17.22 -13.03 11.77
N PRO A 68 -17.13 -13.02 13.11
CA PRO A 68 -16.50 -11.92 13.82
C PRO A 68 -15.02 -11.84 13.44
N PRO A 69 -14.43 -10.63 13.40
CA PRO A 69 -13.00 -10.49 13.15
C PRO A 69 -12.19 -11.11 14.29
N LEU A 70 -11.00 -11.60 13.98
CA LEU A 70 -9.99 -11.90 14.99
C LEU A 70 -9.52 -10.56 15.58
N HIS A 71 -9.86 -10.29 16.84
CA HIS A 71 -9.52 -9.04 17.51
C HIS A 71 -8.12 -9.11 18.10
N ILE A 72 -7.28 -8.15 17.75
CA ILE A 72 -6.03 -7.92 18.44
C ILE A 72 -6.09 -6.51 19.02
N LYS A 73 -6.13 -6.44 20.34
CA LYS A 73 -6.10 -5.15 21.02
C LYS A 73 -4.65 -4.74 21.23
N LYS A 74 -4.30 -3.51 20.79
CA LYS A 74 -3.08 -2.86 21.26
C LYS A 74 -3.42 -2.04 22.49
N ASP A 75 -2.60 -2.13 23.54
CA ASP A 75 -2.81 -1.34 24.73
C ASP A 75 -2.54 0.15 24.46
N GLY A 76 -3.63 0.90 24.43
CA GLY A 76 -3.68 2.29 24.84
C GLY A 76 -3.34 3.36 23.81
N GLY A 77 -3.57 3.22 22.50
CA GLY A 77 -3.41 4.36 21.57
C GLY A 77 -3.98 4.10 20.20
N SER A 78 -4.40 5.17 19.51
CA SER A 78 -4.84 5.09 18.12
C SER A 78 -3.78 4.45 17.24
N LEU A 79 -4.18 3.53 16.37
CA LEU A 79 -3.32 2.91 15.36
C LEU A 79 -3.50 3.67 14.05
N LEU A 80 -2.39 4.10 13.44
CA LEU A 80 -2.42 5.00 12.29
C LEU A 80 -2.01 4.33 10.99
N CYS A 81 -1.04 3.43 11.03
CA CYS A 81 -0.49 2.79 9.83
C CYS A 81 -0.11 1.34 10.08
N MET A 82 -0.05 0.57 9.00
CA MET A 82 0.31 -0.85 9.01
C MET A 82 1.16 -1.21 7.81
N LEU A 83 1.93 -2.27 7.97
CA LEU A 83 2.76 -2.86 6.92
C LEU A 83 2.71 -4.37 7.03
N ILE A 84 2.48 -5.10 5.91
CA ILE A 84 2.83 -6.51 5.81
C ILE A 84 4.26 -6.64 5.32
N MET A 85 5.09 -7.28 6.11
CA MET A 85 6.51 -7.48 5.80
C MET A 85 6.70 -8.63 4.81
N ASN A 86 7.86 -8.69 4.16
CA ASN A 86 8.22 -9.76 3.24
C ASN A 86 8.19 -11.14 3.89
N ASP A 87 8.50 -11.23 5.18
CA ASP A 87 8.42 -12.45 6.01
C ASP A 87 7.00 -12.73 6.55
N LYS A 88 6.00 -11.97 6.10
CA LYS A 88 4.58 -12.06 6.47
C LYS A 88 4.22 -11.55 7.86
N ARG A 89 5.15 -11.05 8.66
CA ARG A 89 4.81 -10.36 9.91
C ARG A 89 4.07 -9.05 9.62
N ILE A 90 3.31 -8.57 10.59
CA ILE A 90 2.55 -7.33 10.49
C ILE A 90 3.17 -6.29 11.42
N ALA A 91 3.66 -5.20 10.86
CA ALA A 91 4.13 -4.05 11.63
C ALA A 91 3.01 -3.01 11.74
N VAL A 92 2.85 -2.42 12.91
CA VAL A 92 1.80 -1.44 13.22
C VAL A 92 2.40 -0.26 13.94
N GLY A 93 2.09 0.94 13.47
CA GLY A 93 2.46 2.21 14.09
C GLY A 93 1.25 2.99 14.58
N GLY A 94 1.45 3.82 15.59
CA GLY A 94 0.35 4.59 16.16
C GLY A 94 0.78 5.83 16.94
N LYS A 95 -0.17 6.45 17.63
CA LYS A 95 0.03 7.74 18.33
C LYS A 95 1.00 7.68 19.52
N ARG A 96 1.35 6.50 19.99
CA ARG A 96 2.35 6.35 21.06
C ARG A 96 3.81 6.37 20.57
N GLY A 97 4.03 6.35 19.25
CA GLY A 97 5.38 6.30 18.69
C GLY A 97 6.04 4.92 18.81
N GLU A 98 5.28 3.90 19.19
CA GLU A 98 5.74 2.52 19.22
C GLU A 98 5.47 1.86 17.89
N LEU A 99 6.48 1.22 17.33
CA LEU A 99 6.35 0.28 16.22
C LEU A 99 6.24 -1.13 16.79
N VAL A 100 5.08 -1.75 16.64
CA VAL A 100 4.82 -3.11 17.14
C VAL A 100 4.78 -4.07 15.97
N VAL A 101 5.58 -5.14 16.04
CA VAL A 101 5.62 -6.21 15.04
C VAL A 101 4.91 -7.44 15.58
N TYR A 102 3.90 -7.90 14.86
CA TYR A 102 3.10 -9.08 15.19
C TYR A 102 3.45 -10.25 14.27
N ASN A 103 3.45 -11.44 14.85
CA ASN A 103 3.49 -12.69 14.11
C ASN A 103 2.15 -12.89 13.37
N SER A 104 2.18 -13.14 12.07
CA SER A 104 0.94 -13.26 11.26
C SER A 104 0.18 -14.59 11.46
N LYS A 105 0.78 -15.58 12.14
CA LYS A 105 0.13 -16.89 12.36
C LYS A 105 -0.69 -16.93 13.66
N ASN A 106 -0.13 -16.36 14.73
CA ASN A 106 -0.73 -16.39 16.06
C ASN A 106 -1.06 -15.02 16.61
N PHE A 107 -0.67 -13.95 15.90
CA PHE A 107 -0.86 -12.54 16.24
C PHE A 107 -0.27 -12.11 17.60
N ASN A 108 0.69 -12.87 18.10
CA ASN A 108 1.49 -12.47 19.26
C ASN A 108 2.46 -11.36 18.87
N ILE A 109 2.82 -10.54 19.85
CA ILE A 109 3.85 -9.51 19.68
C ILE A 109 5.20 -10.22 19.60
N ASP A 110 5.91 -10.00 18.50
CA ASP A 110 7.26 -10.47 18.29
C ASP A 110 8.29 -9.46 18.81
N ILE A 111 8.10 -8.17 18.54
CA ILE A 111 9.02 -7.11 18.96
C ILE A 111 8.29 -5.76 19.08
N ILE A 112 8.75 -4.91 20.00
CA ILE A 112 8.32 -3.52 20.15
C ILE A 112 9.55 -2.62 20.01
N ILE A 113 9.44 -1.59 19.18
CA ILE A 113 10.49 -0.64 18.84
C ILE A 113 10.04 0.76 19.26
N ASN A 114 10.78 1.39 20.21
CA ASN A 114 10.42 2.68 20.81
C ASN A 114 11.43 3.77 20.42
N GLU A 115 11.61 4.02 19.12
CA GLU A 115 12.65 4.92 18.61
C GLU A 115 12.13 6.30 18.21
N HIS A 116 10.83 6.56 18.35
CA HIS A 116 10.20 7.82 17.98
C HIS A 116 9.79 8.71 19.17
N ASN A 117 10.23 8.39 20.39
CA ASN A 117 10.05 9.24 21.57
C ASN A 117 8.60 9.73 21.77
N ASN A 118 7.64 8.83 21.72
CA ASN A 118 6.19 9.10 21.79
C ASN A 118 5.64 10.00 20.67
N CYS A 119 6.34 10.17 19.56
CA CYS A 119 5.82 10.85 18.38
C CYS A 119 5.03 9.87 17.52
N TRP A 120 3.90 10.33 17.00
CA TRP A 120 3.00 9.52 16.16
C TRP A 120 3.73 8.92 14.98
N ILE A 121 3.67 7.61 14.81
CA ILE A 121 4.13 6.95 13.59
C ILE A 121 2.98 7.00 12.60
N VAL A 122 3.17 7.78 11.53
CA VAL A 122 2.13 8.08 10.54
C VAL A 122 2.26 7.25 9.28
N HIS A 123 3.45 6.74 8.97
CA HIS A 123 3.64 5.90 7.78
C HIS A 123 4.69 4.82 8.01
N LEU A 124 4.44 3.64 7.43
CA LEU A 124 5.30 2.46 7.48
C LEU A 124 5.39 1.83 6.10
N PHE A 125 6.58 1.46 5.67
CA PHE A 125 6.79 0.61 4.51
C PHE A 125 8.10 -0.17 4.62
N GLN A 126 8.29 -1.16 3.77
CA GLN A 126 9.51 -1.94 3.71
C GLN A 126 10.27 -1.63 2.43
N LEU A 127 11.54 -1.28 2.57
CA LEU A 127 12.45 -1.06 1.46
C LEU A 127 12.70 -2.37 0.70
N LYS A 128 13.13 -2.26 -0.54
CA LYS A 128 13.51 -3.40 -1.39
C LYS A 128 14.59 -4.29 -0.77
N ASN A 129 15.46 -3.71 0.05
CA ASN A 129 16.48 -4.45 0.80
C ASN A 129 15.95 -5.12 2.08
N GLY A 130 14.66 -4.98 2.39
CA GLY A 130 14.02 -5.59 3.54
C GLY A 130 14.01 -4.75 4.81
N TYR A 131 14.64 -3.57 4.84
CA TYR A 131 14.61 -2.68 5.99
C TYR A 131 13.23 -2.01 6.12
N ILE A 132 12.80 -1.75 7.35
CA ILE A 132 11.57 -1.01 7.62
C ILE A 132 11.88 0.48 7.65
N VAL A 133 11.06 1.26 6.97
CA VAL A 133 11.03 2.71 7.12
C VAL A 133 9.82 3.07 7.98
N SER A 134 10.10 3.74 9.06
CA SER A 134 9.11 4.25 10.02
C SER A 134 9.19 5.76 10.03
N THR A 135 8.09 6.41 9.63
CA THR A 135 7.98 7.87 9.56
C THR A 135 7.18 8.38 10.73
N ALA A 136 7.78 9.23 11.53
CA ALA A 136 7.09 9.88 12.65
C ALA A 136 6.73 11.33 12.34
N TYR A 137 5.57 11.74 12.82
CA TYR A 137 5.00 13.06 12.59
C TYR A 137 5.97 14.22 12.91
N LYS A 138 6.72 14.14 14.02
CA LYS A 138 7.69 15.17 14.42
C LYS A 138 9.15 14.73 14.46
N ASN A 139 9.41 13.44 14.52
CA ASN A 139 10.74 12.94 14.89
C ASN A 139 11.55 12.42 13.69
N GLY A 140 11.06 12.63 12.48
CA GLY A 140 11.77 12.24 11.28
C GLY A 140 11.47 10.81 10.83
N ILE A 141 12.44 10.25 10.11
CA ILE A 141 12.36 8.93 9.50
C ILE A 141 13.42 8.04 10.14
N ASN A 142 13.03 6.86 10.60
CA ASN A 142 13.96 5.81 11.01
C ASN A 142 14.00 4.70 9.97
N ILE A 143 15.21 4.31 9.57
CA ILE A 143 15.46 3.14 8.73
C ILE A 143 15.96 2.04 9.63
N ILE A 144 15.21 0.94 9.73
CA ILE A 144 15.31 -0.07 10.76
C ILE A 144 15.58 -1.42 10.12
N LYS A 145 16.62 -2.09 10.56
CA LYS A 145 16.90 -3.49 10.23
C LYS A 145 16.42 -4.38 11.37
N LEU A 146 15.55 -5.33 11.06
CA LEU A 146 15.20 -6.39 12.04
C LEU A 146 16.15 -7.56 11.89
N TYR A 147 16.56 -8.12 13.02
CA TYR A 147 17.32 -9.36 13.02
C TYR A 147 16.39 -10.59 12.91
N PRO A 148 16.88 -11.68 12.31
CA PRO A 148 16.14 -12.95 12.27
C PRO A 148 15.73 -13.44 13.65
N ASN A 149 14.63 -14.22 13.73
CA ASN A 149 14.16 -14.87 14.95
C ASN A 149 13.86 -13.93 16.13
N ASN A 150 13.47 -12.70 15.85
CA ASN A 150 13.09 -11.70 16.87
C ASN A 150 14.22 -11.38 17.87
N THR A 151 15.47 -11.53 17.45
CA THR A 151 16.64 -11.30 18.32
C THR A 151 16.94 -9.81 18.56
N GLY A 152 16.21 -8.91 17.92
CA GLY A 152 16.35 -7.47 18.07
C GLY A 152 16.28 -6.69 16.76
N TYR A 153 16.73 -5.45 16.83
CA TYR A 153 16.76 -4.53 15.68
C TYR A 153 17.99 -3.62 15.76
N GLU A 154 18.27 -2.97 14.65
CA GLU A 154 19.32 -1.95 14.51
C GLU A 154 18.74 -0.75 13.76
N ILE A 155 19.03 0.46 14.24
CA ILE A 155 18.73 1.69 13.51
C ILE A 155 19.88 1.97 12.55
N ILE A 156 19.62 1.75 11.26
CA ILE A 156 20.61 1.99 10.20
C ILE A 156 20.81 3.49 9.97
N GLN A 157 19.69 4.24 9.98
CA GLN A 157 19.75 5.68 9.78
C GLN A 157 18.56 6.37 10.45
N LYS A 158 18.81 7.57 11.00
CA LYS A 158 17.78 8.54 11.41
C LYS A 158 17.92 9.78 10.52
N ILE A 159 16.83 10.15 9.84
CA ILE A 159 16.75 11.38 9.04
C ILE A 159 15.85 12.34 9.83
N SER A 160 16.45 13.34 10.46
CA SER A 160 15.74 14.30 11.30
C SER A 160 15.36 15.55 10.53
N PHE A 161 14.20 16.10 10.84
CA PHE A 161 13.69 17.33 10.24
C PHE A 161 13.33 18.30 11.36
N ALA A 162 14.23 19.18 11.73
CA ALA A 162 14.10 20.13 12.83
C ALA A 162 12.65 20.67 12.95
N ASP A 163 11.88 20.12 13.90
CA ASP A 163 10.50 20.50 14.26
C ASP A 163 9.47 20.55 13.14
N LYS A 164 9.72 19.89 12.01
CA LYS A 164 8.79 19.80 10.88
C LYS A 164 7.96 18.52 10.96
N TYR A 165 6.68 18.66 10.66
CA TYR A 165 5.75 17.55 10.56
C TYR A 165 5.90 16.85 9.22
N ILE A 166 5.99 15.52 9.24
CA ILE A 166 6.06 14.72 8.03
C ILE A 166 4.67 14.13 7.78
N SER A 167 4.19 14.25 6.54
CA SER A 167 2.91 13.67 6.14
C SER A 167 3.09 12.24 5.63
N GLN A 168 4.06 12.03 4.74
CA GLN A 168 4.29 10.72 4.12
C GLN A 168 5.74 10.56 3.66
N THR A 169 6.20 9.32 3.61
CA THR A 169 7.45 8.93 2.96
C THR A 169 7.22 7.66 2.16
N ILE A 170 7.69 7.60 0.92
CA ILE A 170 7.62 6.41 0.06
C ILE A 170 8.98 6.09 -0.56
N GLU A 171 9.20 4.81 -0.96
CA GLU A 171 10.30 4.40 -1.81
C GLU A 171 9.82 4.29 -3.26
N LEU A 172 10.52 4.93 -4.17
CA LEU A 172 10.27 4.85 -5.61
C LEU A 172 10.86 3.58 -6.22
N GLN A 173 10.45 3.25 -7.44
CA GLN A 173 11.00 2.10 -8.18
C GLN A 173 12.51 2.22 -8.42
N ASN A 174 13.04 3.43 -8.52
CA ASN A 174 14.48 3.69 -8.64
C ASN A 174 15.23 3.69 -7.29
N SER A 175 14.58 3.29 -6.19
CA SER A 175 15.10 3.23 -4.82
C SER A 175 15.43 4.59 -4.18
N GLN A 176 14.93 5.69 -4.73
CA GLN A 176 14.93 6.97 -4.03
C GLN A 176 13.82 6.98 -2.97
N LEU A 177 14.06 7.68 -1.85
CA LEU A 177 12.99 8.04 -0.93
C LEU A 177 12.44 9.41 -1.30
N VAL A 178 11.12 9.53 -1.26
CA VAL A 178 10.43 10.81 -1.40
C VAL A 178 9.67 11.07 -0.12
N THR A 179 9.84 12.24 0.44
CA THR A 179 9.12 12.64 1.65
C THR A 179 8.46 14.00 1.49
N SER A 180 7.38 14.14 2.19
CA SER A 180 6.56 15.35 2.25
C SER A 180 6.51 15.89 3.66
N ARG A 181 6.44 17.21 3.80
CA ARG A 181 6.31 17.89 5.09
C ARG A 181 5.00 18.65 5.12
N GLU A 182 4.33 18.56 6.25
CA GLU A 182 3.09 19.31 6.45
C GLU A 182 3.35 20.82 6.41
N ASN A 183 2.40 21.56 5.84
CA ASN A 183 2.47 23.02 5.66
C ASN A 183 3.67 23.50 4.83
N GLU A 184 4.31 22.61 4.07
CA GLU A 184 5.31 22.99 3.07
C GLU A 184 4.79 22.67 1.66
N THR A 185 5.26 23.46 0.69
CA THR A 185 4.89 23.28 -0.72
C THR A 185 5.87 22.38 -1.47
N LYS A 186 6.89 21.88 -0.79
CA LYS A 186 7.99 21.10 -1.36
C LYS A 186 7.90 19.63 -1.01
N ILE A 187 8.30 18.79 -1.97
CA ILE A 187 8.63 17.39 -1.75
C ILE A 187 10.14 17.20 -1.89
N TYR A 188 10.69 16.30 -1.09
CA TYR A 188 12.13 16.12 -0.94
C TYR A 188 12.53 14.73 -1.39
N PHE A 189 13.51 14.64 -2.26
CA PHE A 189 14.04 13.40 -2.82
C PHE A 189 15.39 13.07 -2.18
N TYR A 190 15.53 11.83 -1.72
CA TYR A 190 16.75 11.31 -1.12
C TYR A 190 17.27 10.16 -1.95
N THR A 191 18.55 10.20 -2.27
CA THR A 191 19.24 9.15 -3.01
C THR A 191 20.14 8.35 -2.08
N LEU A 192 20.18 7.03 -2.29
CA LEU A 192 21.03 6.13 -1.51
C LEU A 192 22.50 6.31 -1.95
N ASP A 193 23.34 6.76 -1.04
CA ASP A 193 24.78 6.92 -1.23
C ASP A 193 25.51 6.27 -0.05
N ASN A 194 26.41 5.31 -0.34
CA ASN A 194 27.18 4.56 0.67
C ASN A 194 26.28 3.95 1.78
N ASN A 195 25.16 3.35 1.40
CA ASN A 195 24.14 2.76 2.28
C ASN A 195 23.38 3.76 3.17
N LEU A 196 23.50 5.05 2.93
CA LEU A 196 22.76 6.10 3.63
C LEU A 196 21.98 6.95 2.62
N TYR A 197 20.76 7.32 2.99
CA TYR A 197 19.96 8.26 2.20
C TYR A 197 20.39 9.69 2.45
N LYS A 198 20.72 10.41 1.39
CA LYS A 198 21.10 11.82 1.41
C LYS A 198 20.12 12.63 0.58
N LEU A 199 19.80 13.83 1.03
CA LEU A 199 18.97 14.76 0.27
C LEU A 199 19.66 15.07 -1.05
N ASP A 200 18.94 14.84 -2.15
CA ASP A 200 19.42 15.08 -3.51
C ASP A 200 18.84 16.39 -4.07
N PHE A 201 17.50 16.48 -4.13
CA PHE A 201 16.81 17.67 -4.61
C PHE A 201 15.42 17.80 -4.01
N ASP A 202 14.75 18.91 -4.26
CA ASP A 202 13.35 19.15 -3.97
C ASP A 202 12.59 19.65 -5.19
N ILE A 203 11.26 19.50 -5.16
CA ILE A 203 10.33 20.08 -6.15
C ILE A 203 9.29 20.90 -5.39
N ASP A 204 9.13 22.18 -5.77
CA ASP A 204 8.12 23.06 -5.19
C ASP A 204 6.82 22.97 -5.98
N LEU A 205 5.78 22.43 -5.36
CA LEU A 205 4.46 22.22 -5.95
C LEU A 205 3.55 23.46 -5.85
N LYS A 206 4.02 24.53 -5.21
CA LYS A 206 3.29 25.77 -4.96
C LYS A 206 1.99 25.59 -4.16
N SER A 207 1.79 24.43 -3.54
CA SER A 207 0.62 24.10 -2.73
C SER A 207 0.97 23.02 -1.72
N ASN A 208 0.33 23.05 -0.56
CA ASN A 208 0.43 21.98 0.43
C ASN A 208 -0.23 20.73 -0.12
N PHE A 209 0.39 19.58 0.10
CA PHE A 209 -0.13 18.31 -0.39
C PHE A 209 -0.40 17.33 0.76
N ARG A 210 -1.13 16.26 0.43
CA ARG A 210 -1.66 15.33 1.40
C ARG A 210 -1.11 13.94 1.23
N HIS A 211 -1.17 13.41 0.03
CA HIS A 211 -0.81 12.04 -0.24
C HIS A 211 -0.15 11.91 -1.60
N MET A 212 0.76 10.95 -1.73
CA MET A 212 1.49 10.67 -2.97
C MET A 212 1.60 9.18 -3.22
N ILE A 213 1.65 8.80 -4.48
CA ILE A 213 1.87 7.43 -4.94
C ILE A 213 2.64 7.44 -6.25
N GLU A 214 3.62 6.54 -6.40
CA GLU A 214 4.25 6.31 -7.70
C GLU A 214 3.27 5.54 -8.59
N ILE A 215 2.89 6.13 -9.73
CA ILE A 215 1.90 5.57 -10.66
C ILE A 215 2.53 4.80 -11.81
N LYS A 216 3.73 5.22 -12.23
CA LYS A 216 4.55 4.59 -13.26
C LYS A 216 6.01 4.86 -12.94
N ASN A 217 6.89 4.17 -13.65
CA ASN A 217 8.32 4.46 -13.59
C ASN A 217 8.56 5.95 -13.87
N ASN A 218 9.18 6.66 -12.93
CA ASN A 218 9.44 8.09 -12.97
C ASN A 218 8.22 9.02 -12.97
N GLU A 219 7.01 8.53 -12.66
CA GLU A 219 5.83 9.39 -12.50
C GLU A 219 5.22 9.25 -11.09
N LEU A 220 5.09 10.38 -10.42
CA LEU A 220 4.52 10.49 -9.09
C LEU A 220 3.19 11.25 -9.14
N ALA A 221 2.12 10.66 -8.63
CA ALA A 221 0.84 11.33 -8.44
C ALA A 221 0.78 11.88 -7.02
N ILE A 222 0.46 13.17 -6.90
CA ILE A 222 0.37 13.88 -5.62
C ILE A 222 -0.91 14.70 -5.59
N ILE A 223 -1.72 14.48 -4.56
CA ILE A 223 -2.92 15.28 -4.34
C ILE A 223 -2.67 16.34 -3.27
N ASN A 224 -3.16 17.55 -3.51
CA ASN A 224 -3.06 18.66 -2.57
C ASN A 224 -4.35 18.85 -1.76
N GLN A 225 -4.29 19.74 -0.79
CA GLN A 225 -5.43 20.09 0.09
C GLN A 225 -6.62 20.69 -0.65
N SER A 226 -6.39 21.29 -1.83
CA SER A 226 -7.43 21.92 -2.64
C SER A 226 -8.09 20.97 -3.66
N GLY A 227 -7.78 19.65 -3.59
CA GLY A 227 -8.33 18.68 -4.54
C GLY A 227 -7.69 18.75 -5.92
N ILE A 228 -6.45 19.20 -6.03
CA ILE A 228 -5.68 19.17 -7.28
C ILE A 228 -4.74 17.98 -7.24
N LEU A 229 -4.87 17.07 -8.20
CA LEU A 229 -3.95 15.97 -8.42
C LEU A 229 -2.87 16.40 -9.41
N ASN A 230 -1.64 16.51 -8.94
CA ASN A 230 -0.48 16.79 -9.76
C ASN A 230 0.22 15.50 -10.15
N ILE A 231 0.53 15.35 -11.42
CA ILE A 231 1.39 14.29 -11.96
C ILE A 231 2.76 14.90 -12.20
N ILE A 232 3.78 14.34 -11.57
CA ILE A 232 5.15 14.82 -11.60
C ILE A 232 5.99 13.89 -12.45
N ASP A 233 6.73 14.45 -13.38
CA ASP A 233 7.84 13.79 -14.06
C ASP A 233 9.07 13.94 -13.17
N ILE A 234 9.49 12.85 -12.54
CA ILE A 234 10.57 12.85 -11.54
C ILE A 234 11.92 13.15 -12.21
N GLU A 235 12.15 12.61 -13.40
CA GLU A 235 13.41 12.78 -14.14
C GLU A 235 13.60 14.23 -14.56
N LYS A 236 12.53 14.85 -15.10
CA LYS A 236 12.54 16.26 -15.51
C LYS A 236 12.37 17.24 -14.37
N ARG A 237 11.99 16.73 -13.17
CA ARG A 237 11.73 17.53 -11.96
C ARG A 237 10.64 18.61 -12.15
N VAL A 238 9.59 18.29 -12.89
CA VAL A 238 8.52 19.23 -13.23
C VAL A 238 7.12 18.62 -13.03
N ILE A 239 6.13 19.49 -12.81
CA ILE A 239 4.73 19.10 -12.88
C ILE A 239 4.38 18.87 -14.35
N LYS A 240 4.09 17.62 -14.72
CA LYS A 240 3.72 17.21 -16.07
C LYS A 240 2.27 17.57 -16.39
N LYS A 241 1.37 17.38 -15.41
CA LYS A 241 -0.06 17.61 -15.54
C LYS A 241 -0.70 17.92 -14.20
N SER A 242 -1.72 18.77 -14.21
CA SER A 242 -2.61 18.97 -13.05
C SER A 242 -4.03 18.61 -13.45
N ILE A 243 -4.72 17.84 -12.60
CA ILE A 243 -6.11 17.43 -12.73
C ILE A 243 -6.85 18.09 -11.58
N ASN A 244 -7.77 18.99 -11.93
CA ASN A 244 -8.53 19.79 -10.97
C ASN A 244 -9.86 19.10 -10.62
N GLU A 245 -10.60 19.67 -9.67
CA GLU A 245 -11.97 19.30 -9.31
C GLU A 245 -12.12 17.89 -8.71
N ILE A 246 -11.11 17.40 -8.04
CA ILE A 246 -11.28 16.21 -7.21
C ILE A 246 -11.96 16.65 -5.93
N LYS A 247 -13.14 16.12 -5.65
CA LYS A 247 -13.90 16.42 -4.44
C LYS A 247 -13.22 15.85 -3.22
N PHE A 248 -12.54 16.72 -2.51
CA PHE A 248 -11.76 16.38 -1.37
C PHE A 248 -11.81 17.55 -0.39
N THR A 249 -12.40 17.37 0.77
CA THR A 249 -12.68 18.51 1.66
C THR A 249 -11.98 18.42 3.00
N ASN A 250 -11.22 17.37 3.35
CA ASN A 250 -10.69 17.38 4.70
C ASN A 250 -9.26 16.90 4.94
N ASN A 251 -8.78 17.31 6.07
CA ASN A 251 -7.44 17.66 6.42
C ASN A 251 -6.57 16.52 7.00
N ASP A 252 -7.13 15.34 7.31
CA ASP A 252 -6.44 14.33 8.12
C ASP A 252 -6.44 12.90 7.55
N CYS A 253 -6.65 12.72 6.24
CA CYS A 253 -6.64 11.41 5.62
C CYS A 253 -5.23 10.95 5.28
N GLU A 254 -4.92 9.68 5.54
CA GLU A 254 -3.56 9.17 5.45
C GLU A 254 -3.34 8.17 4.30
N ASP A 255 -4.34 7.44 3.80
CA ASP A 255 -4.12 6.40 2.76
C ASP A 255 -5.29 6.26 1.78
N PHE A 256 -5.60 7.32 1.09
CA PHE A 256 -6.77 7.42 0.22
C PHE A 256 -6.44 7.42 -1.29
N LEU A 257 -5.18 7.22 -1.68
CA LEU A 257 -4.78 6.98 -3.07
C LEU A 257 -4.49 5.49 -3.28
N CYS A 258 -5.12 4.89 -4.26
CA CYS A 258 -4.92 3.49 -4.58
C CYS A 258 -4.78 3.31 -6.10
N LEU A 259 -3.64 2.81 -6.55
CA LEU A 259 -3.46 2.38 -7.93
C LEU A 259 -4.24 1.08 -8.14
N PHE A 260 -5.44 1.20 -8.67
CA PHE A 260 -6.38 0.10 -8.79
C PHE A 260 -6.04 -0.83 -9.97
N SER A 261 -5.72 -0.24 -11.10
CA SER A 261 -5.18 -0.97 -12.27
C SER A 261 -3.96 -0.22 -12.81
N ASN A 262 -3.30 -0.76 -13.82
CA ASN A 262 -2.18 -0.09 -14.46
C ASN A 262 -2.53 1.30 -15.02
N ASN A 263 -3.80 1.60 -15.14
CA ASN A 263 -4.30 2.83 -15.78
C ASN A 263 -5.24 3.64 -14.89
N ILE A 264 -5.73 3.10 -13.78
CA ILE A 264 -6.76 3.75 -12.97
C ILE A 264 -6.26 3.97 -11.55
N LEU A 265 -6.25 5.24 -11.14
CA LEU A 265 -6.05 5.66 -9.77
C LEU A 265 -7.42 5.93 -9.12
N ALA A 266 -7.70 5.28 -8.00
CA ALA A 266 -8.85 5.54 -7.15
C ALA A 266 -8.44 6.51 -6.03
N ILE A 267 -9.25 7.53 -5.82
CA ILE A 267 -9.02 8.58 -4.82
C ILE A 267 -10.23 8.65 -3.90
N GLY A 268 -10.01 8.43 -2.61
CA GLY A 268 -11.04 8.62 -1.58
C GLY A 268 -11.24 10.08 -1.23
N GLY A 269 -12.49 10.48 -1.08
CA GLY A 269 -12.86 11.84 -0.71
C GLY A 269 -14.04 11.84 0.28
N ASP A 270 -14.73 12.98 0.38
CA ASP A 270 -15.91 13.13 1.23
C ASP A 270 -17.10 12.43 0.61
N SER A 271 -17.40 11.24 1.13
CA SER A 271 -18.51 10.40 0.62
C SER A 271 -18.42 10.12 -0.89
N VAL A 272 -17.22 10.14 -1.45
CA VAL A 272 -17.00 9.95 -2.88
C VAL A 272 -15.70 9.17 -3.14
N ILE A 273 -15.72 8.33 -4.19
CA ILE A 273 -14.51 7.79 -4.80
C ILE A 273 -14.38 8.41 -6.19
N THR A 274 -13.26 9.07 -6.44
CA THR A 274 -12.94 9.60 -7.76
C THR A 274 -12.02 8.64 -8.49
N LEU A 275 -12.36 8.27 -9.73
CA LEU A 275 -11.52 7.48 -10.62
C LEU A 275 -10.84 8.38 -11.64
N VAL A 276 -9.53 8.20 -11.79
CA VAL A 276 -8.69 8.99 -12.69
C VAL A 276 -7.94 8.03 -13.63
N ASP A 277 -8.00 8.30 -14.94
CA ASP A 277 -7.13 7.65 -15.93
C ASP A 277 -5.74 8.28 -15.87
N ILE A 278 -4.75 7.50 -15.44
CA ILE A 278 -3.36 7.97 -15.31
C ILE A 278 -2.55 7.88 -16.62
N ASN A 279 -3.10 7.33 -17.70
CA ASN A 279 -2.49 7.36 -19.03
C ASN A 279 -2.91 8.60 -19.80
N ALA A 280 -4.20 8.89 -19.77
CA ALA A 280 -4.79 10.03 -20.44
C ALA A 280 -4.86 11.29 -19.55
N TYR A 281 -4.57 11.17 -18.25
CA TYR A 281 -4.53 12.24 -17.26
C TYR A 281 -5.83 13.04 -17.16
N TYR A 282 -6.96 12.34 -17.00
CA TYR A 282 -8.26 12.96 -16.79
C TYR A 282 -9.10 12.22 -15.75
N LYS A 283 -10.04 12.95 -15.16
CA LYS A 283 -11.03 12.38 -14.25
C LYS A 283 -12.07 11.59 -15.04
N ILE A 284 -12.16 10.28 -14.80
CA ILE A 284 -13.15 9.39 -15.45
C ILE A 284 -14.54 9.66 -14.89
N ARG A 285 -14.69 9.54 -13.56
CA ARG A 285 -15.96 9.78 -12.86
C ARG A 285 -15.79 9.91 -11.36
N GLU A 286 -16.88 10.34 -10.73
CA GLU A 286 -17.08 10.34 -9.29
C GLU A 286 -18.20 9.34 -8.92
N ILE A 287 -17.99 8.57 -7.89
CA ILE A 287 -18.91 7.56 -7.38
C ILE A 287 -19.31 7.98 -5.98
N ASN A 288 -20.56 8.42 -5.82
CA ASN A 288 -21.10 8.80 -4.52
C ASN A 288 -21.28 7.58 -3.64
N ILE A 289 -20.88 7.70 -2.38
CA ILE A 289 -20.98 6.65 -1.38
C ILE A 289 -22.03 7.07 -0.36
N GLU A 290 -23.21 6.47 -0.45
CA GLU A 290 -24.28 6.72 0.51
C GLU A 290 -23.89 6.24 1.92
N ASN A 291 -24.33 6.97 2.94
CA ASN A 291 -24.11 6.66 4.35
C ASN A 291 -22.61 6.43 4.69
N SER A 292 -21.75 7.14 4.04
CA SER A 292 -20.33 7.20 4.34
C SER A 292 -19.98 8.66 4.63
N GLY A 293 -19.08 8.82 5.54
CA GLY A 293 -18.40 10.09 5.60
C GLY A 293 -17.14 10.03 4.77
N GLN A 294 -16.15 10.73 5.23
CA GLN A 294 -14.85 10.79 4.62
C GLN A 294 -14.18 9.41 4.55
N ILE A 295 -13.63 9.06 3.40
CA ILE A 295 -12.83 7.86 3.19
C ILE A 295 -11.42 8.13 3.67
N TYR A 296 -10.94 7.31 4.60
CA TYR A 296 -9.58 7.41 5.17
C TYR A 296 -8.63 6.36 4.61
N SER A 297 -9.15 5.25 4.11
CA SER A 297 -8.31 4.23 3.49
C SER A 297 -9.00 3.56 2.30
N ILE A 298 -8.22 3.24 1.28
CA ILE A 298 -8.63 2.45 0.12
C ILE A 298 -7.61 1.34 -0.09
N LEU A 299 -8.11 0.11 -0.13
CA LEU A 299 -7.30 -1.07 -0.38
C LEU A 299 -7.72 -1.73 -1.70
N LYS A 300 -6.80 -1.92 -2.63
CA LYS A 300 -6.94 -2.88 -3.71
C LYS A 300 -6.80 -4.29 -3.14
N PHE A 301 -7.91 -5.01 -3.01
CA PHE A 301 -7.89 -6.37 -2.50
C PHE A 301 -7.61 -7.41 -3.58
N THR A 302 -8.29 -7.29 -4.73
CA THR A 302 -8.02 -8.06 -5.96
C THR A 302 -8.03 -7.11 -7.17
N ASP A 303 -7.86 -7.64 -8.37
CA ASP A 303 -7.89 -6.80 -9.59
C ASP A 303 -9.24 -6.12 -9.83
N ASN A 304 -10.32 -6.67 -9.26
CA ASN A 304 -11.67 -6.12 -9.40
C ASN A 304 -12.36 -5.79 -8.06
N ILE A 305 -11.66 -5.90 -6.92
CA ILE A 305 -12.24 -5.61 -5.61
C ILE A 305 -11.44 -4.54 -4.89
N ILE A 306 -12.14 -3.49 -4.46
CA ILE A 306 -11.64 -2.44 -3.57
C ILE A 306 -12.37 -2.54 -2.22
N ILE A 307 -11.65 -2.30 -1.15
CA ILE A 307 -12.19 -2.14 0.20
C ILE A 307 -11.91 -0.72 0.66
N THR A 308 -12.93 -0.06 1.21
CA THR A 308 -12.79 1.28 1.79
C THR A 308 -13.09 1.27 3.28
N GLY A 309 -12.33 2.06 4.02
CA GLY A 309 -12.58 2.39 5.42
C GLY A 309 -12.92 3.87 5.58
N ASP A 310 -13.91 4.20 6.41
CA ASP A 310 -14.39 5.57 6.59
C ASP A 310 -14.17 6.12 8.01
N HIS A 311 -14.47 7.41 8.19
CA HIS A 311 -14.26 8.12 9.45
C HIS A 311 -15.21 7.70 10.59
N ILE A 312 -16.32 7.05 10.27
CA ILE A 312 -17.30 6.56 11.28
C ILE A 312 -17.10 5.09 11.63
N GLY A 313 -16.06 4.46 11.06
CA GLY A 313 -15.68 3.09 11.40
C GLY A 313 -16.29 2.01 10.51
N ASN A 314 -16.87 2.36 9.35
CA ASN A 314 -17.44 1.36 8.44
C ASN A 314 -16.40 0.83 7.46
N LEU A 315 -16.64 -0.40 7.01
CA LEU A 315 -15.94 -1.02 5.88
C LEU A 315 -16.92 -1.29 4.75
N LYS A 316 -16.54 -0.96 3.52
CA LYS A 316 -17.34 -1.19 2.32
C LYS A 316 -16.50 -1.87 1.25
N GLN A 317 -17.10 -2.83 0.57
CA GLN A 317 -16.50 -3.52 -0.56
C GLN A 317 -17.16 -3.06 -1.86
N TRP A 318 -16.35 -2.87 -2.89
CA TRP A 318 -16.74 -2.45 -4.22
C TRP A 318 -16.20 -3.40 -5.24
N THR A 319 -16.99 -3.72 -6.25
CA THR A 319 -16.54 -4.47 -7.42
C THR A 319 -16.39 -3.52 -8.59
N PHE A 320 -15.23 -3.54 -9.22
CA PHE A 320 -14.96 -2.77 -10.42
C PHE A 320 -15.46 -3.52 -11.66
N ASP A 321 -16.21 -2.80 -12.49
CA ASP A 321 -16.64 -3.24 -13.80
C ASP A 321 -15.80 -2.52 -14.86
N GLU A 322 -14.92 -3.26 -15.53
CA GLU A 322 -14.02 -2.72 -16.55
C GLU A 322 -14.78 -2.16 -17.76
N ASN A 323 -15.92 -2.76 -18.13
CA ASN A 323 -16.70 -2.34 -19.30
C ASN A 323 -17.35 -0.97 -19.09
N SER A 324 -17.93 -0.76 -17.93
CA SER A 324 -18.57 0.51 -17.57
C SER A 324 -17.61 1.49 -16.89
N GLN A 325 -16.39 1.05 -16.55
CA GLN A 325 -15.43 1.80 -15.72
C GLN A 325 -16.09 2.33 -14.44
N ASN A 326 -16.87 1.49 -13.78
CA ASN A 326 -17.65 1.83 -12.61
C ASN A 326 -17.33 0.93 -11.42
N LEU A 327 -17.50 1.48 -10.21
CA LEU A 327 -17.48 0.71 -8.98
C LEU A 327 -18.93 0.42 -8.55
N ASN A 328 -19.26 -0.85 -8.47
CA ASN A 328 -20.55 -1.29 -7.98
C ASN A 328 -20.39 -1.72 -6.52
N LYS A 329 -21.26 -1.18 -5.64
CA LYS A 329 -21.31 -1.60 -4.25
C LYS A 329 -21.71 -3.06 -4.18
N THR A 330 -20.95 -3.87 -3.47
CA THR A 330 -21.33 -5.26 -3.18
C THR A 330 -22.25 -5.33 -1.97
N SER A 331 -22.82 -6.49 -1.72
CA SER A 331 -23.61 -6.76 -0.50
C SER A 331 -22.77 -6.73 0.78
N PHE A 332 -21.45 -6.70 0.64
CA PHE A 332 -20.53 -6.60 1.74
C PHE A 332 -20.47 -5.17 2.27
N PHE A 333 -21.04 -5.03 3.44
CA PHE A 333 -21.04 -3.80 4.19
C PHE A 333 -20.95 -4.15 5.68
N LYS A 334 -19.95 -3.63 6.36
CA LYS A 334 -19.84 -3.78 7.81
C LYS A 334 -19.91 -2.43 8.48
N ASP A 335 -21.13 -2.08 8.88
CA ASP A 335 -21.35 -0.93 9.76
C ASP A 335 -20.63 -1.13 11.08
N LYS A 336 -19.98 -0.07 11.54
CA LYS A 336 -19.26 -0.09 12.82
C LYS A 336 -18.30 -1.27 12.95
N ALA A 337 -17.59 -1.58 11.86
CA ALA A 337 -16.47 -2.49 11.89
C ALA A 337 -15.46 -2.06 12.98
N HIS A 338 -15.32 -0.77 13.16
CA HIS A 338 -14.60 -0.09 14.23
C HIS A 338 -15.49 0.95 14.92
N SER A 339 -15.17 1.33 16.15
CA SER A 339 -15.92 2.38 16.87
C SER A 339 -15.38 3.79 16.59
N SER A 340 -14.37 3.91 15.74
CA SER A 340 -13.75 5.16 15.30
C SER A 340 -13.18 5.02 13.90
N ILE A 341 -12.47 6.04 13.41
CA ILE A 341 -11.88 6.12 12.08
C ILE A 341 -11.11 4.85 11.71
N VAL A 342 -11.39 4.27 10.54
CA VAL A 342 -10.56 3.22 9.95
C VAL A 342 -9.39 3.89 9.22
N ARG A 343 -8.24 3.94 9.87
CA ARG A 343 -7.05 4.65 9.36
C ARG A 343 -6.38 3.95 8.20
N TYR A 344 -6.31 2.61 8.28
CA TYR A 344 -5.58 1.83 7.29
C TYR A 344 -6.26 0.48 7.02
N CYS A 345 -6.27 0.07 5.74
CA CYS A 345 -6.66 -1.26 5.29
C CYS A 345 -5.48 -1.92 4.59
N LEU A 346 -5.12 -3.14 4.96
CA LEU A 346 -3.94 -3.84 4.47
C LEU A 346 -4.28 -5.27 4.03
N LYS A 347 -3.93 -5.65 2.81
CA LYS A 347 -4.08 -7.03 2.33
C LYS A 347 -3.02 -7.93 2.97
N ILE A 348 -3.46 -9.01 3.62
CA ILE A 348 -2.56 -10.04 4.18
C ILE A 348 -2.30 -11.13 3.14
N ASN A 349 -3.37 -11.64 2.53
CA ASN A 349 -3.34 -12.64 1.46
C ASN A 349 -4.61 -12.57 0.62
N ASN A 350 -4.88 -13.58 -0.19
CA ASN A 350 -6.04 -13.57 -1.09
C ASN A 350 -7.40 -13.68 -0.39
N ASN A 351 -7.42 -14.10 0.88
CA ASN A 351 -8.65 -14.28 1.66
C ASN A 351 -8.71 -13.38 2.89
N LEU A 352 -7.58 -12.77 3.29
CA LEU A 352 -7.48 -12.02 4.53
C LEU A 352 -6.99 -10.59 4.30
N PHE A 353 -7.60 -9.67 5.02
CA PHE A 353 -7.09 -8.31 5.16
C PHE A 353 -7.14 -7.84 6.62
N ALA A 354 -6.31 -6.87 6.94
CA ALA A 354 -6.27 -6.22 8.24
C ALA A 354 -6.80 -4.78 8.16
N THR A 355 -7.35 -4.31 9.26
CA THR A 355 -7.68 -2.89 9.46
C THR A 355 -7.15 -2.39 10.78
N CYS A 356 -6.69 -1.15 10.83
CA CYS A 356 -6.37 -0.47 12.08
C CYS A 356 -7.15 0.84 12.21
N SER A 357 -7.35 1.27 13.45
CA SER A 357 -8.28 2.34 13.76
C SER A 357 -7.83 3.19 14.96
N ASP A 358 -8.38 4.40 15.02
CA ASP A 358 -8.31 5.27 16.20
C ASP A 358 -8.96 4.66 17.45
N ASP A 359 -9.76 3.58 17.30
CA ASP A 359 -10.31 2.83 18.42
C ASP A 359 -9.29 1.91 19.12
N SER A 360 -8.02 1.95 18.69
CA SER A 360 -6.92 1.17 19.24
C SER A 360 -6.96 -0.32 18.90
N TYR A 361 -7.78 -0.74 17.95
CA TYR A 361 -7.87 -2.13 17.54
C TYR A 361 -7.23 -2.36 16.17
N LEU A 362 -6.45 -3.42 16.11
CA LEU A 362 -6.10 -4.13 14.88
C LEU A 362 -7.12 -5.26 14.70
N LYS A 363 -7.79 -5.32 13.57
CA LYS A 363 -8.77 -6.38 13.25
C LYS A 363 -8.41 -7.09 11.97
N ILE A 364 -8.57 -8.41 11.98
CA ILE A 364 -8.33 -9.27 10.82
C ILE A 364 -9.67 -9.75 10.28
N TRP A 365 -9.85 -9.68 8.98
CA TRP A 365 -11.08 -9.98 8.28
C TRP A 365 -10.83 -11.08 7.24
N GLU A 366 -11.79 -11.98 7.11
CA GLU A 366 -11.83 -12.99 6.05
C GLU A 366 -12.89 -12.58 5.01
N ILE A 367 -12.54 -12.66 3.72
CA ILE A 367 -13.43 -12.41 2.57
C ILE A 367 -13.78 -13.70 1.90
#